data_91bc5e6a1d59f942d229038e1d279f79
#
_entry.id   91bc5e6a1d59f942d229038e1d279f79
#
_cell.length_a   1.000
_cell.length_b   1.000
_cell.length_c   1.000
_cell.angle_alpha   90.00
_cell.angle_beta   90.00
_cell.angle_gamma   90.00
#
_symmetry.space_group_name_H-M   'P 1'
#
loop_
_entity.id
_entity.type
_entity.pdbx_description
1 polymer ?
#
loop_
_entity_poly.entity_id
_entity_poly.type
_entity_poly.pdbx_seq_one_letter_code
_entity_poly.pdbx_strand_id
1 'polypeptide(L)'
;FTQFLPFSYTVNSNIYAGVTNASSVTEERSDYFSINSTFDNIINIGKSKGTLEKVSVRLLATCLVHGNEGKDTPYILAKHYRQLLQITPKEVLTLVDRQSVDKTTENLRKYRQPHKGNFVFSIFSQPSNPFFSFKALNKIIIRRLGNSDLIDINYTCSDPGIAQNTIAILEEELTEAYEILRFSSTRNVIAYFEEQVKKAKSALTKEEDDLMRY
;
A
#
# COMPACT_ATOMS: atom_id res chain seq x y z
N PHE A 1 13.73 27.32 -31.88
CA PHE A 1 13.38 25.89 -31.59
C PHE A 1 12.95 25.80 -30.15
N THR A 2 11.71 26.01 -29.83
CA THR A 2 11.13 25.65 -28.50
C THR A 2 10.89 24.15 -28.51
N GLN A 3 11.79 23.39 -27.93
CA GLN A 3 11.56 21.98 -27.60
C GLN A 3 10.42 21.94 -26.58
N PHE A 4 9.27 21.40 -26.97
CA PHE A 4 8.20 21.06 -26.01
C PHE A 4 8.71 19.91 -25.12
N LEU A 5 9.25 20.27 -23.96
CA LEU A 5 9.54 19.30 -22.93
C LEU A 5 8.21 18.72 -22.43
N PRO A 6 8.09 17.39 -22.28
CA PRO A 6 6.88 16.79 -21.77
C PRO A 6 6.62 17.31 -20.34
N PHE A 7 5.41 17.78 -20.09
CA PHE A 7 5.02 18.22 -18.74
C PHE A 7 5.18 17.06 -17.74
N SER A 8 5.72 17.39 -16.60
CA SER A 8 5.92 16.47 -15.48
C SER A 8 5.33 17.07 -14.22
N TYR A 9 4.50 16.32 -13.53
CA TYR A 9 3.79 16.75 -12.31
C TYR A 9 4.31 15.94 -11.14
N THR A 10 4.72 16.63 -10.07
CA THR A 10 5.16 16.01 -8.83
C THR A 10 4.12 16.24 -7.76
N VAL A 11 3.69 15.17 -7.13
CA VAL A 11 2.82 15.19 -5.94
C VAL A 11 3.65 14.73 -4.75
N ASN A 12 3.47 15.42 -3.63
CA ASN A 12 4.11 15.15 -2.37
C ASN A 12 3.05 14.99 -1.29
N SER A 13 3.21 14.01 -0.42
CA SER A 13 2.36 13.79 0.75
C SER A 13 3.17 13.30 1.94
N ASN A 14 2.66 13.55 3.14
CA ASN A 14 3.26 13.13 4.39
C ASN A 14 2.26 12.34 5.24
N ILE A 15 2.67 11.14 5.65
CA ILE A 15 1.88 10.29 6.55
C ILE A 15 2.52 10.31 7.94
N TYR A 16 1.70 10.46 8.97
CA TYR A 16 2.12 10.27 10.36
C TYR A 16 2.03 8.78 10.74
N ALA A 17 3.17 8.15 11.04
CA ALA A 17 3.24 6.72 11.33
C ALA A 17 2.97 6.37 12.81
N GLY A 18 3.11 7.32 13.74
CA GLY A 18 2.83 7.13 15.17
C GLY A 18 3.67 6.06 15.85
N VAL A 19 4.89 5.82 15.37
CA VAL A 19 5.77 4.74 15.85
C VAL A 19 6.36 5.05 17.22
N THR A 20 6.72 6.32 17.49
CA THR A 20 7.40 6.72 18.73
C THR A 20 6.50 6.68 19.96
N ASN A 21 5.18 6.81 19.79
CA ASN A 21 4.23 6.79 20.92
C ASN A 21 3.95 5.38 21.46
N ALA A 22 4.41 4.32 20.80
CA ALA A 22 4.18 2.94 21.21
C ALA A 22 5.23 2.42 22.21
N SER A 23 6.33 3.15 22.43
CA SER A 23 7.53 2.67 23.14
C SER A 23 7.76 3.32 24.50
N SER A 24 6.77 3.90 25.14
CA SER A 24 6.99 4.43 26.50
C SER A 24 6.92 3.33 27.53
N VAL A 25 8.03 2.89 28.08
CA VAL A 25 8.27 2.62 29.52
C VAL A 25 9.62 1.94 29.85
N THR A 26 10.44 1.36 28.97
CA THR A 26 11.75 0.82 29.39
C THR A 26 12.81 0.78 28.28
N GLU A 27 13.99 1.36 28.55
CA GLU A 27 15.30 1.23 27.84
C GLU A 27 15.51 2.01 26.53
N GLU A 28 16.09 3.22 26.67
CA GLU A 28 16.39 4.19 25.58
C GLU A 28 17.20 3.67 24.37
N ARG A 29 18.01 2.62 24.49
CA ARG A 29 18.82 2.11 23.36
C ARG A 29 18.12 1.04 22.53
N SER A 30 17.28 0.25 23.15
CA SER A 30 16.45 -0.78 22.50
C SER A 30 15.41 -0.13 21.59
N ASP A 31 14.86 1.00 21.99
CA ASP A 31 13.82 1.74 21.28
C ASP A 31 14.25 2.30 19.94
N TYR A 32 15.47 2.89 19.84
CA TYR A 32 15.92 3.52 18.61
C TYR A 32 16.06 2.53 17.44
N PHE A 33 16.63 1.35 17.69
CA PHE A 33 16.72 0.29 16.67
C PHE A 33 15.36 -0.27 16.27
N SER A 34 14.48 -0.43 17.23
CA SER A 34 13.10 -0.90 17.02
C SER A 34 12.30 0.10 16.17
N ILE A 35 12.41 1.39 16.49
CA ILE A 35 11.76 2.48 15.74
C ILE A 35 12.26 2.51 14.29
N ASN A 36 13.57 2.50 14.06
CA ASN A 36 14.13 2.51 12.72
C ASN A 36 13.72 1.27 11.92
N SER A 37 13.77 0.09 12.53
CA SER A 37 13.31 -1.15 11.90
C SER A 37 11.83 -1.09 11.50
N THR A 38 11.00 -0.45 12.31
CA THR A 38 9.58 -0.26 11.99
C THR A 38 9.40 0.64 10.77
N PHE A 39 10.12 1.77 10.68
CA PHE A 39 10.09 2.63 9.51
C PHE A 39 10.61 1.93 8.25
N ASP A 40 11.71 1.18 8.36
CA ASP A 40 12.24 0.39 7.25
C ASP A 40 11.21 -0.64 6.75
N ASN A 41 10.49 -1.29 7.67
CA ASN A 41 9.42 -2.22 7.33
C ASN A 41 8.28 -1.53 6.59
N ILE A 42 7.83 -0.35 7.04
CA ILE A 42 6.77 0.41 6.37
C ILE A 42 7.21 0.81 4.95
N ILE A 43 8.43 1.32 4.81
CA ILE A 43 9.00 1.72 3.51
C ILE A 43 9.10 0.50 2.58
N ASN A 44 9.60 -0.63 3.08
CA ASN A 44 9.74 -1.86 2.31
C ASN A 44 8.38 -2.43 1.87
N ILE A 45 7.36 -2.36 2.73
CA ILE A 45 5.99 -2.75 2.37
C ILE A 45 5.46 -1.87 1.25
N GLY A 46 5.60 -0.53 1.36
CA GLY A 46 5.16 0.39 0.32
C GLY A 46 5.86 0.19 -1.02
N LYS A 47 7.12 -0.23 -1.00
CA LYS A 47 7.93 -0.55 -2.19
C LYS A 47 7.74 -1.99 -2.67
N SER A 48 7.06 -2.83 -1.92
CA SER A 48 6.88 -4.23 -2.29
C SER A 48 6.12 -4.38 -3.60
N LYS A 49 6.48 -5.39 -4.38
CA LYS A 49 5.79 -5.70 -5.65
C LYS A 49 4.29 -5.95 -5.42
N GLY A 50 3.94 -6.58 -4.29
CA GLY A 50 2.55 -6.88 -3.94
C GLY A 50 1.73 -5.61 -3.69
N THR A 51 2.27 -4.66 -2.92
CA THR A 51 1.61 -3.37 -2.67
C THR A 51 1.47 -2.55 -3.95
N LEU A 52 2.57 -2.41 -4.72
CA LEU A 52 2.54 -1.66 -5.98
C LEU A 52 1.60 -2.29 -7.01
N GLU A 53 1.40 -3.60 -6.96
CA GLU A 53 0.42 -4.27 -7.79
C GLU A 53 -1.02 -3.96 -7.38
N LYS A 54 -1.33 -3.94 -6.09
CA LYS A 54 -2.63 -3.51 -5.58
C LYS A 54 -2.92 -2.07 -5.98
N VAL A 55 -1.94 -1.17 -5.83
CA VAL A 55 -2.00 0.23 -6.29
C VAL A 55 -2.29 0.30 -7.80
N SER A 56 -1.58 -0.48 -8.62
CA SER A 56 -1.79 -0.51 -10.08
C SER A 56 -3.21 -0.89 -10.46
N VAL A 57 -3.75 -1.96 -9.86
CA VAL A 57 -5.09 -2.45 -10.19
C VAL A 57 -6.17 -1.46 -9.75
N ARG A 58 -6.04 -0.88 -8.56
CA ARG A 58 -7.00 0.12 -8.06
C ARG A 58 -6.91 1.43 -8.85
N LEU A 59 -5.71 1.88 -9.22
CA LEU A 59 -5.49 3.04 -10.08
C LEU A 59 -6.11 2.82 -11.47
N LEU A 60 -5.95 1.63 -12.06
CA LEU A 60 -6.58 1.26 -13.32
C LEU A 60 -8.12 1.32 -13.20
N ALA A 61 -8.69 0.75 -12.14
CA ALA A 61 -10.12 0.81 -11.85
C ALA A 61 -10.60 2.27 -11.74
N THR A 62 -9.90 3.11 -10.98
CA THR A 62 -10.22 4.53 -10.80
C THR A 62 -10.24 5.28 -12.14
N CYS A 63 -9.21 5.06 -12.98
CA CYS A 63 -9.13 5.67 -14.30
C CYS A 63 -10.25 5.19 -15.23
N LEU A 64 -10.58 3.90 -15.22
CA LEU A 64 -11.65 3.34 -16.05
C LEU A 64 -13.04 3.80 -15.59
N VAL A 65 -13.27 3.97 -14.29
CA VAL A 65 -14.56 4.43 -13.73
C VAL A 65 -14.79 5.92 -14.00
N HIS A 66 -13.79 6.76 -13.72
CA HIS A 66 -13.94 8.22 -13.72
C HIS A 66 -13.39 8.94 -14.94
N GLY A 67 -12.67 8.22 -15.81
CA GLY A 67 -12.12 8.80 -17.04
C GLY A 67 -13.19 9.26 -18.02
N ASN A 68 -12.86 10.28 -18.83
CA ASN A 68 -13.70 10.82 -19.87
C ASN A 68 -12.87 11.10 -21.12
N GLU A 69 -13.39 10.72 -22.30
CA GLU A 69 -12.66 10.90 -23.57
C GLU A 69 -12.65 12.35 -24.05
N GLY A 70 -13.67 13.12 -23.69
CA GLY A 70 -13.88 14.49 -24.17
C GLY A 70 -13.31 15.58 -23.27
N LYS A 71 -13.05 15.28 -21.99
CA LYS A 71 -12.55 16.27 -21.02
C LYS A 71 -11.62 15.66 -20.00
N ASP A 72 -10.68 16.48 -19.50
CA ASP A 72 -9.82 16.13 -18.38
C ASP A 72 -10.65 15.95 -17.11
N THR A 73 -10.25 14.96 -16.29
CA THR A 73 -10.88 14.69 -15.00
C THR A 73 -9.83 14.80 -13.89
N PRO A 74 -10.23 14.89 -12.62
CA PRO A 74 -9.30 14.84 -11.48
C PRO A 74 -8.52 13.52 -11.37
N TYR A 75 -8.90 12.51 -12.14
CA TYR A 75 -8.35 11.16 -12.07
C TYR A 75 -7.38 10.85 -13.21
N ILE A 76 -7.63 11.39 -14.41
CA ILE A 76 -6.83 11.15 -15.60
C ILE A 76 -7.13 12.21 -16.68
N LEU A 77 -6.10 12.65 -17.41
CA LEU A 77 -6.28 13.53 -18.55
C LEU A 77 -6.97 12.79 -19.71
N ALA A 78 -7.84 13.50 -20.46
CA ALA A 78 -8.59 12.93 -21.57
C ALA A 78 -7.69 12.24 -22.63
N LYS A 79 -6.51 12.83 -22.91
CA LYS A 79 -5.54 12.24 -23.84
C LYS A 79 -5.03 10.87 -23.38
N HIS A 80 -4.72 10.73 -22.08
CA HIS A 80 -4.22 9.47 -21.51
C HIS A 80 -5.36 8.45 -21.33
N TYR A 81 -6.57 8.93 -21.04
CA TYR A 81 -7.75 8.06 -20.98
C TYR A 81 -8.07 7.44 -22.34
N ARG A 82 -8.04 8.23 -23.44
CA ARG A 82 -8.19 7.69 -24.81
C ARG A 82 -7.12 6.62 -25.11
N GLN A 83 -5.86 6.89 -24.76
CA GLN A 83 -4.78 5.89 -24.92
C GLN A 83 -5.04 4.62 -24.10
N LEU A 84 -5.53 4.77 -22.86
CA LEU A 84 -5.89 3.63 -22.00
C LEU A 84 -7.01 2.80 -22.63
N LEU A 85 -8.06 3.43 -23.14
CA LEU A 85 -9.17 2.72 -23.80
C LEU A 85 -8.72 1.97 -25.06
N GLN A 86 -7.81 2.54 -25.85
CA GLN A 86 -7.28 1.89 -27.06
C GLN A 86 -6.55 0.58 -26.76
N ILE A 87 -5.87 0.48 -25.63
CA ILE A 87 -5.13 -0.73 -25.25
C ILE A 87 -5.95 -1.70 -24.39
N THR A 88 -7.10 -1.24 -23.84
CA THR A 88 -7.91 -2.05 -22.92
C THR A 88 -8.86 -2.95 -23.72
N PRO A 89 -8.78 -4.30 -23.56
CA PRO A 89 -9.67 -5.24 -24.22
C PRO A 89 -11.13 -5.00 -23.84
N LYS A 90 -12.05 -5.27 -24.78
CA LYS A 90 -13.50 -5.11 -24.54
C LYS A 90 -14.00 -5.93 -23.36
N GLU A 91 -13.49 -7.14 -23.18
CA GLU A 91 -13.81 -8.01 -22.03
C GLU A 91 -13.46 -7.35 -20.68
N VAL A 92 -12.37 -6.59 -20.60
CA VAL A 92 -11.98 -5.85 -19.38
C VAL A 92 -12.92 -4.65 -19.16
N LEU A 93 -13.33 -3.98 -20.23
CA LEU A 93 -14.30 -2.87 -20.15
C LEU A 93 -15.66 -3.31 -19.63
N THR A 94 -16.09 -4.56 -19.88
CA THR A 94 -17.34 -5.10 -19.33
C THR A 94 -17.29 -5.36 -17.82
N LEU A 95 -16.11 -5.39 -17.22
CA LEU A 95 -15.92 -5.55 -15.78
C LEU A 95 -16.06 -4.23 -15.01
N VAL A 96 -16.12 -3.10 -15.73
CA VAL A 96 -16.16 -1.77 -15.13
C VAL A 96 -17.56 -1.42 -14.64
N ASP A 97 -17.71 -1.26 -13.33
CA ASP A 97 -18.89 -0.65 -12.73
C ASP A 97 -18.66 0.85 -12.57
N ARG A 98 -19.34 1.65 -13.38
CA ARG A 98 -19.18 3.11 -13.38
C ARG A 98 -19.64 3.79 -12.08
N GLN A 99 -20.30 3.07 -11.18
CA GLN A 99 -20.79 3.60 -9.91
C GLN A 99 -19.86 3.26 -8.74
N SER A 100 -18.91 2.33 -8.92
CA SER A 100 -18.06 1.85 -7.82
C SER A 100 -16.65 1.46 -8.29
N VAL A 101 -15.66 2.21 -7.79
CA VAL A 101 -14.24 1.88 -7.97
C VAL A 101 -13.90 0.57 -7.27
N ASP A 102 -14.41 0.36 -6.05
CA ASP A 102 -14.10 -0.84 -5.27
C ASP A 102 -14.61 -2.11 -5.94
N LYS A 103 -15.85 -2.08 -6.46
CA LYS A 103 -16.41 -3.19 -7.21
C LYS A 103 -15.66 -3.47 -8.50
N THR A 104 -15.28 -2.41 -9.23
CA THR A 104 -14.43 -2.52 -10.42
C THR A 104 -13.06 -3.12 -10.07
N THR A 105 -12.45 -2.66 -8.98
CA THR A 105 -11.17 -3.18 -8.48
C THR A 105 -11.26 -4.68 -8.16
N GLU A 106 -12.32 -5.08 -7.48
CA GLU A 106 -12.56 -6.50 -7.16
C GLU A 106 -12.74 -7.34 -8.43
N ASN A 107 -13.53 -6.88 -9.39
CA ASN A 107 -13.73 -7.55 -10.66
C ASN A 107 -12.41 -7.72 -11.43
N LEU A 108 -11.58 -6.68 -11.48
CA LEU A 108 -10.26 -6.73 -12.12
C LEU A 108 -9.30 -7.69 -11.37
N ARG A 109 -9.33 -7.73 -10.04
CA ARG A 109 -8.55 -8.68 -9.23
C ARG A 109 -8.98 -10.12 -9.51
N LYS A 110 -10.27 -10.40 -9.56
CA LYS A 110 -10.82 -11.73 -9.91
C LYS A 110 -10.43 -12.15 -11.33
N TYR A 111 -10.55 -11.25 -12.29
CA TYR A 111 -10.14 -11.51 -13.68
C TYR A 111 -8.65 -11.82 -13.82
N ARG A 112 -7.79 -11.16 -13.01
CA ARG A 112 -6.35 -11.39 -13.00
C ARG A 112 -5.94 -12.77 -12.48
N GLN A 113 -6.62 -13.28 -11.45
CA GLN A 113 -6.21 -14.48 -10.71
C GLN A 113 -6.09 -15.77 -11.55
N PRO A 114 -7.00 -16.10 -12.50
CA PRO A 114 -6.95 -17.38 -13.18
C PRO A 114 -5.83 -17.54 -14.20
N HIS A 115 -5.30 -16.47 -14.79
CA HIS A 115 -4.43 -16.53 -15.96
C HIS A 115 -3.27 -15.54 -15.86
N LYS A 116 -2.07 -16.05 -15.57
CA LYS A 116 -0.81 -15.33 -15.76
C LYS A 116 -0.70 -14.97 -17.25
N GLY A 117 -0.86 -13.70 -17.62
CA GLY A 117 -0.75 -13.24 -19.02
C GLY A 117 -1.95 -12.49 -19.54
N ASN A 118 -3.05 -12.37 -18.77
CA ASN A 118 -4.16 -11.52 -19.15
C ASN A 118 -3.79 -10.01 -19.10
N PHE A 119 -4.66 -9.15 -19.60
CA PHE A 119 -4.41 -7.71 -19.70
C PHE A 119 -4.04 -7.07 -18.35
N VAL A 120 -4.75 -7.40 -17.26
CA VAL A 120 -4.52 -6.81 -15.93
C VAL A 120 -3.15 -7.23 -15.37
N PHE A 121 -2.69 -8.44 -15.66
CA PHE A 121 -1.34 -8.87 -15.35
C PHE A 121 -0.31 -8.15 -16.24
N SER A 122 -0.57 -8.07 -17.54
CA SER A 122 0.37 -7.51 -18.53
C SER A 122 0.61 -6.01 -18.31
N ILE A 123 -0.43 -5.23 -18.00
CA ILE A 123 -0.31 -3.78 -17.80
C ILE A 123 0.62 -3.43 -16.63
N PHE A 124 0.64 -4.27 -15.60
CA PHE A 124 1.57 -4.12 -14.47
C PHE A 124 2.97 -4.67 -14.79
N SER A 125 3.05 -5.77 -15.52
CA SER A 125 4.33 -6.47 -15.78
C SER A 125 5.13 -5.84 -16.91
N GLN A 126 4.46 -5.22 -17.90
CA GLN A 126 5.11 -4.62 -19.07
C GLN A 126 5.70 -3.25 -18.77
N PRO A 127 7.04 -3.09 -18.90
CA PRO A 127 7.72 -1.83 -18.54
C PRO A 127 7.36 -0.63 -19.42
N SER A 128 6.72 -0.86 -20.55
CA SER A 128 6.32 0.16 -21.53
C SER A 128 5.14 1.01 -21.07
N ASN A 129 4.31 0.50 -20.15
CA ASN A 129 3.20 1.30 -19.63
C ASN A 129 3.73 2.38 -18.68
N PRO A 130 3.45 3.69 -18.94
CA PRO A 130 4.05 4.79 -18.20
C PRO A 130 3.41 5.05 -16.84
N PHE A 131 2.24 4.44 -16.53
CA PHE A 131 1.46 4.74 -15.33
C PHE A 131 1.22 3.52 -14.43
N PHE A 132 0.85 2.39 -15.03
CA PHE A 132 0.38 1.21 -14.29
C PHE A 132 1.45 0.13 -14.12
N SER A 133 2.59 0.24 -14.81
CA SER A 133 3.63 -0.78 -14.73
C SER A 133 4.39 -0.73 -13.40
N PHE A 134 4.92 -1.88 -12.98
CA PHE A 134 5.83 -1.95 -11.84
C PHE A 134 7.00 -0.95 -11.97
N LYS A 135 7.57 -0.83 -13.18
CA LYS A 135 8.66 0.12 -13.46
C LYS A 135 8.25 1.58 -13.23
N ALA A 136 7.01 1.94 -13.60
CA ALA A 136 6.49 3.29 -13.39
C ALA A 136 6.24 3.57 -11.91
N LEU A 137 5.56 2.65 -11.22
CA LEU A 137 5.19 2.80 -9.80
C LEU A 137 6.40 2.67 -8.86
N ASN A 138 7.42 1.91 -9.24
CA ASN A 138 8.66 1.82 -8.44
C ASN A 138 9.48 3.13 -8.38
N LYS A 139 9.12 4.13 -9.22
CA LYS A 139 9.67 5.50 -9.14
C LYS A 139 9.14 6.30 -7.95
N ILE A 140 8.07 5.85 -7.29
CA ILE A 140 7.58 6.46 -6.06
C ILE A 140 8.71 6.46 -5.04
N ILE A 141 8.98 7.61 -4.42
CA ILE A 141 9.96 7.77 -3.37
C ILE A 141 9.22 7.75 -2.03
N ILE A 142 9.59 6.83 -1.16
CA ILE A 142 9.05 6.72 0.21
C ILE A 142 10.24 6.79 1.14
N ARG A 143 10.23 7.72 2.11
CA ARG A 143 11.33 7.91 3.04
C ARG A 143 10.84 8.48 4.36
N ARG A 144 11.55 8.20 5.45
CA ARG A 144 11.32 8.87 6.71
C ARG A 144 11.82 10.31 6.63
N LEU A 145 11.06 11.26 7.18
CA LEU A 145 11.46 12.68 7.23
C LEU A 145 12.31 12.94 8.47
N GLY A 146 13.63 12.88 8.30
CA GLY A 146 14.59 13.03 9.40
C GLY A 146 14.37 12.00 10.51
N ASN A 147 14.37 12.44 11.77
CA ASN A 147 14.09 11.59 12.94
C ASN A 147 12.62 11.74 13.43
N SER A 148 11.74 12.29 12.59
CA SER A 148 10.32 12.45 12.94
C SER A 148 9.52 11.17 12.71
N ASP A 149 8.25 11.19 13.14
CA ASP A 149 7.26 10.13 12.85
C ASP A 149 6.57 10.31 11.50
N LEU A 150 7.13 11.14 10.61
CA LEU A 150 6.58 11.41 9.30
C LEU A 150 7.28 10.58 8.22
N ILE A 151 6.48 10.02 7.34
CA ILE A 151 6.89 9.39 6.09
C ILE A 151 6.52 10.32 4.95
N ASP A 152 7.54 10.72 4.19
CA ASP A 152 7.42 11.55 2.99
C ASP A 152 7.27 10.65 1.76
N ILE A 153 6.24 10.88 0.97
CA ILE A 153 5.93 10.13 -0.25
C ILE A 153 5.90 11.10 -1.42
N ASN A 154 6.73 10.83 -2.43
CA ASN A 154 6.81 11.64 -3.63
C ASN A 154 6.60 10.79 -4.88
N TYR A 155 5.81 11.28 -5.80
CA TYR A 155 5.63 10.64 -7.11
C TYR A 155 5.57 11.69 -8.22
N THR A 156 6.25 11.39 -9.32
CA THR A 156 6.32 12.26 -10.50
C THR A 156 5.93 11.48 -11.74
N CYS A 157 4.93 11.99 -12.47
CA CYS A 157 4.54 11.45 -13.79
C CYS A 157 3.97 12.56 -14.71
N SER A 158 3.60 12.20 -15.95
CA SER A 158 3.10 13.15 -16.94
C SER A 158 1.60 13.44 -16.84
N ASP A 159 0.90 12.89 -15.85
CA ASP A 159 -0.53 13.07 -15.60
C ASP A 159 -0.78 13.46 -14.15
N PRO A 160 -1.31 14.68 -13.87
CA PRO A 160 -1.50 15.15 -12.50
C PRO A 160 -2.54 14.33 -11.75
N GLY A 161 -3.63 13.91 -12.43
CA GLY A 161 -4.66 13.08 -11.81
C GLY A 161 -4.14 11.70 -11.43
N ILE A 162 -3.38 11.06 -12.31
CA ILE A 162 -2.71 9.79 -12.02
C ILE A 162 -1.69 9.95 -10.88
N ALA A 163 -0.89 11.03 -10.88
CA ALA A 163 0.09 11.25 -9.82
C ALA A 163 -0.58 11.35 -8.44
N GLN A 164 -1.62 12.16 -8.34
CA GLN A 164 -2.36 12.38 -7.10
C GLN A 164 -3.05 11.08 -6.62
N ASN A 165 -3.78 10.40 -7.50
CA ASN A 165 -4.50 9.18 -7.13
C ASN A 165 -3.55 8.02 -6.81
N THR A 166 -2.38 7.97 -7.44
CA THR A 166 -1.36 6.96 -7.10
C THR A 166 -0.90 7.10 -5.65
N ILE A 167 -0.63 8.33 -5.20
CA ILE A 167 -0.23 8.57 -3.79
C ILE A 167 -1.38 8.26 -2.86
N ALA A 168 -2.59 8.76 -3.11
CA ALA A 168 -3.75 8.52 -2.25
C ALA A 168 -4.04 7.01 -2.07
N ILE A 169 -4.01 6.24 -3.17
CA ILE A 169 -4.20 4.79 -3.11
C ILE A 169 -3.05 4.10 -2.34
N LEU A 170 -1.81 4.54 -2.56
CA LEU A 170 -0.66 3.98 -1.84
C LEU A 170 -0.75 4.24 -0.34
N GLU A 171 -1.19 5.42 0.08
CA GLU A 171 -1.41 5.77 1.49
C GLU A 171 -2.43 4.86 2.16
N GLU A 172 -3.55 4.59 1.49
CA GLU A 172 -4.56 3.66 1.98
C GLU A 172 -3.99 2.23 2.11
N GLU A 173 -3.31 1.72 1.07
CA GLU A 173 -2.71 0.38 1.08
C GLU A 173 -1.58 0.26 2.14
N LEU A 174 -0.80 1.33 2.37
CA LEU A 174 0.22 1.37 3.43
C LEU A 174 -0.41 1.34 4.82
N THR A 175 -1.46 2.14 5.03
CA THR A 175 -2.17 2.20 6.32
C THR A 175 -2.76 0.84 6.65
N GLU A 176 -3.46 0.20 5.72
CA GLU A 176 -4.01 -1.15 5.89
C GLU A 176 -2.93 -2.19 6.21
N ALA A 177 -1.84 -2.18 5.44
CA ALA A 177 -0.75 -3.11 5.64
C ALA A 177 -0.03 -2.91 6.99
N TYR A 178 0.13 -1.67 7.44
CA TYR A 178 0.72 -1.35 8.73
C TYR A 178 -0.18 -1.76 9.89
N GLU A 179 -1.48 -1.55 9.79
CA GLU A 179 -2.45 -2.01 10.79
C GLU A 179 -2.40 -3.53 10.96
N ILE A 180 -2.40 -4.29 9.86
CA ILE A 180 -2.29 -5.75 9.89
C ILE A 180 -1.02 -6.19 10.61
N LEU A 181 0.13 -5.56 10.32
CA LEU A 181 1.39 -5.87 11.00
C LEU A 181 1.32 -5.57 12.49
N ARG A 182 0.79 -4.42 12.88
CA ARG A 182 0.64 -4.00 14.27
C ARG A 182 -0.26 -4.95 15.04
N PHE A 183 -1.39 -5.35 14.46
CA PHE A 183 -2.31 -6.31 15.08
C PHE A 183 -1.70 -7.72 15.21
N SER A 184 -0.97 -8.18 14.18
CA SER A 184 -0.31 -9.50 14.24
C SER A 184 0.79 -9.53 15.31
N SER A 185 1.58 -8.48 15.43
CA SER A 185 2.60 -8.33 16.47
C SER A 185 1.97 -8.31 17.87
N THR A 186 0.91 -7.52 18.07
CA THR A 186 0.20 -7.43 19.36
C THR A 186 -0.43 -8.77 19.75
N ARG A 187 -1.04 -9.49 18.81
CA ARG A 187 -1.63 -10.82 19.06
C ARG A 187 -0.58 -11.83 19.51
N ASN A 188 0.60 -11.82 18.90
CA ASN A 188 1.70 -12.71 19.30
C ASN A 188 2.19 -12.39 20.72
N VAL A 189 2.27 -11.11 21.09
CA VAL A 189 2.64 -10.66 22.43
C VAL A 189 1.59 -11.09 23.47
N ILE A 190 0.31 -10.91 23.17
CA ILE A 190 -0.80 -11.34 24.04
C ILE A 190 -0.75 -12.86 24.25
N ALA A 191 -0.63 -13.65 23.16
CA ALA A 191 -0.56 -15.11 23.27
C ALA A 191 0.65 -15.58 24.11
N TYR A 192 1.79 -14.91 23.97
CA TYR A 192 2.96 -15.17 24.81
C TYR A 192 2.67 -14.93 26.29
N PHE A 193 2.08 -13.78 26.63
CA PHE A 193 1.75 -13.48 28.03
C PHE A 193 0.68 -14.41 28.61
N GLU A 194 -0.34 -14.78 27.85
CA GLU A 194 -1.35 -15.75 28.24
C GLU A 194 -0.71 -17.10 28.56
N GLU A 195 0.25 -17.56 27.76
CA GLU A 195 1.00 -18.79 28.03
C GLU A 195 1.86 -18.67 29.30
N GLN A 196 2.54 -17.53 29.52
CA GLN A 196 3.31 -17.29 30.74
C GLN A 196 2.43 -17.28 32.01
N VAL A 197 1.27 -16.61 31.96
CA VAL A 197 0.28 -16.60 33.03
C VAL A 197 -0.23 -18.02 33.32
N LYS A 198 -0.50 -18.83 32.32
CA LYS A 198 -0.92 -20.22 32.45
C LYS A 198 0.16 -21.08 33.13
N LYS A 199 1.43 -20.91 32.73
CA LYS A 199 2.57 -21.61 33.37
C LYS A 199 2.74 -21.21 34.83
N ALA A 200 2.65 -19.89 35.11
CA ALA A 200 2.76 -19.40 36.51
C ALA A 200 1.62 -19.92 37.41
N LYS A 201 0.38 -19.93 36.90
CA LYS A 201 -0.75 -20.53 37.66
C LYS A 201 -0.56 -22.02 37.91
N SER A 202 -0.10 -22.78 36.91
CA SER A 202 0.16 -24.22 37.07
C SER A 202 1.25 -24.49 38.12
N ALA A 203 2.32 -23.67 38.14
CA ALA A 203 3.38 -23.77 39.12
C ALA A 203 2.86 -23.45 40.52
N LEU A 204 2.06 -22.37 40.66
CA LEU A 204 1.46 -21.99 41.93
C LEU A 204 0.55 -23.10 42.50
N THR A 205 -0.35 -23.65 41.68
CA THR A 205 -1.24 -24.74 42.08
C THR A 205 -0.45 -25.97 42.54
N LYS A 206 0.66 -26.29 41.85
CA LYS A 206 1.52 -27.40 42.27
C LYS A 206 2.17 -27.18 43.62
N GLU A 207 2.71 -25.97 43.87
CA GLU A 207 3.30 -25.60 45.15
C GLU A 207 2.25 -25.58 46.29
N GLU A 208 1.02 -25.12 46.03
CA GLU A 208 -0.10 -25.15 46.95
C GLU A 208 -0.49 -26.60 47.30
N ASP A 209 -0.58 -27.51 46.32
CA ASP A 209 -0.87 -28.92 46.50
C ASP A 209 0.24 -29.62 47.28
N ASP A 210 1.50 -29.27 47.05
CA ASP A 210 2.63 -29.81 47.79
C ASP A 210 2.64 -29.32 49.24
N LEU A 211 2.29 -28.06 49.51
CA LEU A 211 2.11 -27.52 50.87
C LEU A 211 0.96 -28.16 51.62
N MET A 212 -0.15 -28.53 50.97
CA MET A 212 -1.28 -29.20 51.61
C MET A 212 -1.03 -30.67 51.93
N ARG A 213 0.04 -31.27 51.40
CA ARG A 213 0.45 -32.66 51.69
C ARG A 213 1.42 -32.80 52.86
N TYR A 214 1.93 -31.67 53.38
CA TYR A 214 2.74 -31.60 54.60
C TYR A 214 1.88 -31.36 55.82
#